data_a207307f6fe781e1613e53eb67e476af
#
_entry.id   a207307f6fe781e1613e53eb67e476af
#
_cell.length_a   1.000
_cell.length_b   1.000
_cell.length_c   1.000
_cell.angle_alpha   90.00
_cell.angle_beta   90.00
_cell.angle_gamma   90.00
#
_symmetry.space_group_name_H-M   'P 1'
#
loop_
_entity.id
_entity.type
_entity.pdbx_description
1 polymer ?
#
loop_
_entity_poly.entity_id
_entity_poly.type
_entity_poly.pdbx_seq_one_letter_code
_entity_poly.pdbx_strand_id
1 'polypeptide(L)'
;MKQLENFGFGTQIRKSPYFDATVRWGAKSFSVYNHMYIPRDFGDPVQNFWNLVSDAILCDVAVERQVEITGPDAAKFMQMLTPRDLSNMSVGQCKYILITNADGGILNDPILLRLGENHFWISLADSDILLWAQGVSVHSGLSQYPRTRCVSLTIARPEIR
;
A
#
# COMPACT_ATOMS: atom_id res chain seq x y z
N MET A 1 -15.10 -9.03 -27.17
CA MET A 1 -14.24 -8.13 -26.38
C MET A 1 -14.72 -6.71 -26.65
N LYS A 2 -15.46 -6.07 -25.75
CA LYS A 2 -15.77 -4.64 -25.90
C LYS A 2 -14.46 -3.88 -25.69
N GLN A 3 -14.00 -3.18 -26.70
CA GLN A 3 -12.81 -2.35 -26.65
C GLN A 3 -12.99 -1.25 -25.62
N LEU A 4 -11.94 -1.04 -24.82
CA LEU A 4 -11.78 0.15 -23.97
C LEU A 4 -11.39 1.33 -24.88
N GLU A 5 -12.26 1.71 -25.82
CA GLU A 5 -11.93 2.63 -26.92
C GLU A 5 -11.63 4.06 -26.47
N ASN A 6 -11.86 4.39 -25.19
CA ASN A 6 -11.77 5.77 -24.69
C ASN A 6 -10.90 5.97 -23.45
N PHE A 7 -10.02 5.04 -23.07
CA PHE A 7 -9.11 5.23 -21.96
C PHE A 7 -7.71 5.64 -22.43
N GLY A 8 -7.35 6.90 -22.17
CA GLY A 8 -5.95 7.32 -22.26
C GLY A 8 -5.16 6.75 -21.09
N PHE A 9 -4.31 5.76 -21.32
CA PHE A 9 -3.39 5.25 -20.30
C PHE A 9 -2.09 6.06 -20.32
N GLY A 10 -1.75 6.66 -19.17
CA GLY A 10 -0.46 7.34 -19.01
C GLY A 10 0.70 6.32 -18.99
N THR A 11 1.80 6.64 -19.67
CA THR A 11 2.98 5.76 -19.74
C THR A 11 3.71 5.59 -18.41
N GLN A 12 3.49 6.50 -17.45
CA GLN A 12 4.11 6.48 -16.12
C GLN A 12 3.24 5.81 -15.05
N ILE A 13 2.04 5.37 -15.41
CA ILE A 13 1.09 4.74 -14.49
C ILE A 13 1.08 3.25 -14.78
N ARG A 14 1.27 2.46 -13.74
CA ARG A 14 1.35 0.99 -13.86
C ARG A 14 -0.03 0.36 -13.88
N LYS A 15 -0.13 -0.79 -14.51
CA LYS A 15 -1.27 -1.68 -14.39
C LYS A 15 -1.03 -2.66 -13.25
N SER A 16 -2.08 -2.96 -12.47
CA SER A 16 -1.99 -4.03 -11.47
C SER A 16 -1.87 -5.39 -12.16
N PRO A 17 -1.40 -6.44 -11.46
CA PRO A 17 -1.42 -7.80 -11.98
C PRO A 17 -2.83 -8.30 -12.35
N TYR A 18 -3.86 -7.68 -11.77
CA TYR A 18 -5.27 -8.02 -11.98
C TYR A 18 -5.98 -7.09 -12.97
N PHE A 19 -5.28 -6.10 -13.54
CA PHE A 19 -5.89 -5.09 -14.42
C PHE A 19 -6.73 -5.73 -15.54
N ASP A 20 -6.17 -6.70 -16.27
CA ASP A 20 -6.87 -7.37 -17.36
C ASP A 20 -8.07 -8.19 -16.85
N ALA A 21 -8.01 -8.70 -15.63
CA ALA A 21 -9.13 -9.37 -15.00
C ALA A 21 -10.24 -8.37 -14.69
N THR A 22 -9.92 -7.22 -14.10
CA THR A 22 -10.93 -6.17 -13.81
C THR A 22 -11.65 -5.70 -15.08
N VAL A 23 -10.90 -5.55 -16.20
CA VAL A 23 -11.47 -5.23 -17.51
C VAL A 23 -12.42 -6.31 -18.01
N ARG A 24 -12.02 -7.59 -17.92
CA ARG A 24 -12.88 -8.72 -18.32
C ARG A 24 -14.16 -8.79 -17.49
N TRP A 25 -14.11 -8.43 -16.22
CA TRP A 25 -15.24 -8.41 -15.30
C TRP A 25 -16.05 -7.11 -15.38
N GLY A 26 -15.74 -6.23 -16.33
CA GLY A 26 -16.58 -5.10 -16.71
C GLY A 26 -16.25 -3.79 -16.01
N ALA A 27 -15.02 -3.60 -15.54
CA ALA A 27 -14.55 -2.29 -15.08
C ALA A 27 -14.76 -1.24 -16.19
N LYS A 28 -15.44 -0.16 -15.87
CA LYS A 28 -15.82 0.91 -16.79
C LYS A 28 -14.95 2.15 -16.66
N SER A 29 -14.36 2.34 -15.50
CA SER A 29 -13.46 3.45 -15.23
C SER A 29 -12.35 3.06 -14.26
N PHE A 30 -11.25 3.81 -14.33
CA PHE A 30 -10.09 3.64 -13.47
C PHE A 30 -9.72 4.97 -12.85
N SER A 31 -9.21 4.92 -11.64
CA SER A 31 -8.50 5.99 -10.95
C SER A 31 -7.04 5.65 -10.84
N VAL A 32 -6.24 6.54 -10.27
CA VAL A 32 -4.83 6.32 -9.96
C VAL A 32 -4.67 6.29 -8.44
N TYR A 33 -3.93 5.30 -7.97
CA TYR A 33 -3.58 5.13 -6.57
C TYR A 33 -2.16 4.57 -6.48
N ASN A 34 -1.27 5.22 -5.77
CA ASN A 34 0.14 4.84 -5.69
C ASN A 34 0.81 4.60 -7.07
N HIS A 35 0.53 5.48 -8.05
CA HIS A 35 1.02 5.39 -9.43
C HIS A 35 0.59 4.10 -10.16
N MET A 36 -0.57 3.56 -9.81
CA MET A 36 -1.15 2.36 -10.42
C MET A 36 -2.64 2.57 -10.71
N TYR A 37 -3.13 2.00 -11.80
CA TYR A 37 -4.56 2.02 -12.10
C TYR A 37 -5.32 1.11 -11.14
N ILE A 38 -6.34 1.68 -10.49
CA ILE A 38 -7.32 0.97 -9.67
C ILE A 38 -8.71 1.06 -10.32
N PRO A 39 -9.48 -0.03 -10.45
CA PRO A 39 -10.83 0.05 -10.96
C PRO A 39 -11.71 0.86 -10.02
N ARG A 40 -12.45 1.79 -10.58
CA ARG A 40 -13.32 2.69 -9.82
C ARG A 40 -14.81 2.34 -9.93
N ASP A 41 -15.20 1.79 -11.07
CA ASP A 41 -16.61 1.59 -11.40
C ASP A 41 -16.80 0.34 -12.25
N PHE A 42 -17.79 -0.47 -11.89
CA PHE A 42 -18.24 -1.65 -12.63
C PHE A 42 -19.66 -1.46 -13.19
N GLY A 43 -20.24 -0.25 -13.07
CA GLY A 43 -21.42 0.19 -13.78
C GLY A 43 -22.68 0.42 -12.97
N ASP A 44 -22.80 -0.09 -11.77
CA ASP A 44 -23.92 0.18 -10.87
C ASP A 44 -23.41 0.44 -9.44
N PRO A 45 -23.09 1.70 -9.09
CA PRO A 45 -22.57 2.02 -7.78
C PRO A 45 -23.55 1.75 -6.63
N VAL A 46 -24.85 1.84 -6.88
CA VAL A 46 -25.89 1.56 -5.88
C VAL A 46 -25.93 0.05 -5.57
N GLN A 47 -25.96 -0.78 -6.60
CA GLN A 47 -25.94 -2.22 -6.42
C GLN A 47 -24.61 -2.67 -5.78
N ASN A 48 -23.47 -2.09 -6.19
CA ASN A 48 -22.17 -2.39 -5.60
C ASN A 48 -22.10 -2.04 -4.11
N PHE A 49 -22.74 -0.93 -3.71
CA PHE A 49 -22.86 -0.56 -2.30
C PHE A 49 -23.67 -1.60 -1.51
N TRP A 50 -24.81 -2.04 -2.05
CA TRP A 50 -25.62 -3.04 -1.37
C TRP A 50 -24.96 -4.41 -1.32
N ASN A 51 -24.20 -4.80 -2.35
CA ASN A 51 -23.40 -6.01 -2.32
C ASN A 51 -22.34 -5.96 -1.21
N LEU A 52 -21.69 -4.78 -1.01
CA LEU A 52 -20.73 -4.59 0.08
C LEU A 52 -21.37 -4.76 1.47
N VAL A 53 -22.61 -4.25 1.65
CA VAL A 53 -23.29 -4.23 2.95
C VAL A 53 -23.96 -5.55 3.27
N SER A 54 -24.56 -6.21 2.27
CA SER A 54 -25.46 -7.36 2.47
C SER A 54 -24.88 -8.70 2.01
N ASP A 55 -23.89 -8.67 1.12
CA ASP A 55 -23.32 -9.86 0.49
C ASP A 55 -21.79 -9.89 0.62
N ALA A 56 -21.08 -9.92 -0.51
CA ALA A 56 -19.63 -9.87 -0.56
C ALA A 56 -19.13 -9.13 -1.80
N ILE A 57 -17.98 -8.50 -1.68
CA ILE A 57 -17.25 -7.90 -2.80
C ILE A 57 -15.81 -8.42 -2.87
N LEU A 58 -15.24 -8.34 -4.07
CA LEU A 58 -13.81 -8.59 -4.30
C LEU A 58 -13.16 -7.31 -4.80
N CYS A 59 -12.13 -6.83 -4.09
CA CYS A 59 -11.39 -5.63 -4.45
C CYS A 59 -9.98 -5.98 -4.95
N ASP A 60 -9.53 -5.31 -6.04
CA ASP A 60 -8.12 -5.31 -6.42
C ASP A 60 -7.37 -4.30 -5.53
N VAL A 61 -6.60 -4.80 -4.56
CA VAL A 61 -5.78 -4.01 -3.62
C VAL A 61 -4.28 -4.06 -3.97
N ALA A 62 -3.91 -4.56 -5.15
CA ALA A 62 -2.51 -4.60 -5.59
C ALA A 62 -1.88 -3.20 -5.77
N VAL A 63 -2.69 -2.16 -5.71
CA VAL A 63 -2.27 -0.75 -5.72
C VAL A 63 -1.61 -0.31 -4.43
N GLU A 64 -1.80 -1.02 -3.32
CA GLU A 64 -1.11 -0.77 -2.05
C GLU A 64 0.34 -1.20 -2.17
N ARG A 65 1.25 -0.23 -2.15
CA ARG A 65 2.68 -0.48 -2.22
C ARG A 65 3.22 -0.82 -0.83
N GLN A 66 4.24 -1.66 -0.78
CA GLN A 66 4.92 -1.99 0.46
C GLN A 66 6.23 -1.22 0.56
N VAL A 67 6.46 -0.57 1.70
CA VAL A 67 7.77 -0.04 2.09
C VAL A 67 8.34 -0.94 3.16
N GLU A 68 9.50 -1.52 2.88
CA GLU A 68 10.23 -2.36 3.83
C GLU A 68 11.21 -1.52 4.62
N ILE A 69 11.24 -1.75 5.93
CA ILE A 69 12.20 -1.14 6.86
C ILE A 69 12.90 -2.26 7.64
N THR A 70 14.21 -2.32 7.53
CA THR A 70 15.04 -3.35 8.17
C THR A 70 16.30 -2.76 8.80
N GLY A 71 16.84 -3.41 9.79
CA GLY A 71 18.11 -3.06 10.44
C GLY A 71 18.01 -2.97 11.96
N PRO A 72 19.13 -2.91 12.68
CA PRO A 72 19.15 -2.95 14.14
C PRO A 72 18.28 -1.89 14.83
N ASP A 73 18.16 -0.71 14.22
CA ASP A 73 17.35 0.40 14.74
C ASP A 73 15.96 0.53 14.07
N ALA A 74 15.52 -0.48 13.29
CA ALA A 74 14.25 -0.41 12.54
C ALA A 74 13.04 -0.16 13.46
N ALA A 75 12.99 -0.82 14.62
CA ALA A 75 11.88 -0.63 15.57
C ALA A 75 11.85 0.80 16.14
N LYS A 76 13.01 1.35 16.49
CA LYS A 76 13.10 2.75 16.94
C LYS A 76 12.69 3.72 15.84
N PHE A 77 13.16 3.46 14.62
CA PHE A 77 12.82 4.30 13.48
C PHE A 77 11.32 4.27 13.17
N MET A 78 10.70 3.09 13.23
CA MET A 78 9.25 2.99 13.06
C MET A 78 8.49 3.82 14.11
N GLN A 79 8.95 3.81 15.37
CA GLN A 79 8.33 4.64 16.42
C GLN A 79 8.49 6.15 16.16
N MET A 80 9.54 6.57 15.44
CA MET A 80 9.71 8.00 15.07
C MET A 80 8.74 8.44 13.98
N LEU A 81 8.27 7.52 13.13
CA LEU A 81 7.38 7.85 12.01
C LEU A 81 5.90 7.98 12.42
N THR A 82 5.53 7.47 13.59
CA THR A 82 4.12 7.42 14.02
C THR A 82 3.94 7.86 15.47
N PRO A 83 2.88 8.61 15.80
CA PRO A 83 2.52 8.92 17.17
C PRO A 83 1.94 7.71 17.92
N ARG A 84 1.60 6.63 17.23
CA ARG A 84 1.06 5.43 17.85
C ARG A 84 2.16 4.66 18.59
N ASP A 85 1.91 4.27 19.84
CA ASP A 85 2.82 3.41 20.60
C ASP A 85 2.92 2.02 19.96
N LEU A 86 4.13 1.65 19.57
CA LEU A 86 4.49 0.36 18.97
C LEU A 86 5.20 -0.59 19.93
N SER A 87 5.46 -0.17 21.18
CA SER A 87 6.22 -0.95 22.17
C SER A 87 5.64 -2.34 22.41
N ASN A 88 4.32 -2.47 22.39
CA ASN A 88 3.57 -3.71 22.60
C ASN A 88 3.20 -4.44 21.29
N MET A 89 3.80 -4.09 20.15
CA MET A 89 3.55 -4.77 18.90
C MET A 89 4.42 -6.04 18.79
N SER A 90 3.79 -7.21 18.76
CA SER A 90 4.49 -8.49 18.59
C SER A 90 4.80 -8.80 17.13
N VAL A 91 5.83 -9.65 16.90
CA VAL A 91 6.10 -10.21 15.57
C VAL A 91 4.86 -10.97 15.08
N GLY A 92 4.52 -10.81 13.80
CA GLY A 92 3.31 -11.35 13.17
C GLY A 92 2.06 -10.51 13.34
N GLN A 93 2.12 -9.40 14.09
CA GLN A 93 0.98 -8.49 14.22
C GLN A 93 0.95 -7.44 13.11
N CYS A 94 -0.28 -6.96 12.83
CA CYS A 94 -0.56 -5.79 12.01
C CYS A 94 -1.20 -4.70 12.89
N LYS A 95 -0.87 -3.44 12.61
CA LYS A 95 -1.52 -2.27 13.23
C LYS A 95 -1.79 -1.21 12.18
N TYR A 96 -2.99 -0.65 12.21
CA TYR A 96 -3.27 0.59 11.50
C TYR A 96 -2.55 1.73 12.22
N ILE A 97 -1.78 2.53 11.51
CA ILE A 97 -1.02 3.64 12.05
C ILE A 97 -1.25 4.92 11.25
N LEU A 98 -0.87 6.05 11.82
CA LEU A 98 -0.76 7.30 11.10
C LEU A 98 0.72 7.65 10.99
N ILE A 99 1.16 8.06 9.81
CA ILE A 99 2.48 8.67 9.61
C ILE A 99 2.28 10.17 9.53
N THR A 100 3.00 10.92 10.35
CA THR A 100 2.82 12.37 10.46
C THR A 100 4.11 13.12 10.15
N ASN A 101 3.96 14.38 9.75
CA ASN A 101 5.06 15.34 9.74
C ASN A 101 5.31 15.92 11.15
N ALA A 102 6.29 16.80 11.26
CA ALA A 102 6.67 17.43 12.53
C ALA A 102 5.56 18.30 13.15
N ASP A 103 4.66 18.84 12.33
CA ASP A 103 3.54 19.68 12.77
C ASP A 103 2.29 18.87 13.12
N GLY A 104 2.37 17.53 13.06
CA GLY A 104 1.23 16.63 13.32
C GLY A 104 0.28 16.43 12.12
N GLY A 105 0.61 16.97 10.96
CA GLY A 105 -0.14 16.73 9.72
C GLY A 105 0.00 15.29 9.25
N ILE A 106 -1.10 14.65 8.88
CA ILE A 106 -1.12 13.26 8.40
C ILE A 106 -0.56 13.21 6.98
N LEU A 107 0.48 12.39 6.78
CA LEU A 107 1.10 12.12 5.49
C LEU A 107 0.56 10.84 4.86
N ASN A 108 0.24 9.84 5.68
CA ASN A 108 -0.29 8.55 5.25
C ASN A 108 -0.95 7.83 6.43
N ASP A 109 -1.86 6.93 6.14
CA ASP A 109 -2.60 6.13 7.12
C ASP A 109 -2.49 4.61 6.84
N PRO A 110 -1.26 4.07 6.83
CA PRO A 110 -0.98 2.72 6.37
C PRO A 110 -1.30 1.64 7.41
N ILE A 111 -1.23 0.39 6.92
CA ILE A 111 -1.10 -0.78 7.80
C ILE A 111 0.38 -1.09 8.01
N LEU A 112 0.81 -1.12 9.26
CA LEU A 112 2.14 -1.60 9.65
C LEU A 112 2.09 -3.08 9.97
N LEU A 113 2.99 -3.85 9.36
CA LEU A 113 3.21 -5.28 9.63
C LEU A 113 4.58 -5.45 10.30
N ARG A 114 4.64 -6.15 11.43
CA ARG A 114 5.90 -6.53 12.06
C ARG A 114 6.26 -7.97 11.67
N LEU A 115 7.20 -8.13 10.73
CA LEU A 115 7.62 -9.42 10.20
C LEU A 115 8.74 -10.08 11.03
N GLY A 116 9.47 -9.28 11.79
CA GLY A 116 10.56 -9.72 12.68
C GLY A 116 10.86 -8.65 13.71
N GLU A 117 11.82 -8.90 14.61
CA GLU A 117 12.21 -7.93 15.65
C GLU A 117 12.60 -6.58 15.04
N ASN A 118 13.38 -6.62 13.98
CA ASN A 118 13.90 -5.45 13.26
C ASN A 118 13.53 -5.47 11.78
N HIS A 119 12.32 -5.99 11.47
CA HIS A 119 11.81 -6.11 10.11
C HIS A 119 10.34 -5.73 10.05
N PHE A 120 10.03 -4.70 9.30
CA PHE A 120 8.70 -4.13 9.16
C PHE A 120 8.33 -3.90 7.70
N TRP A 121 7.06 -4.06 7.39
CA TRP A 121 6.45 -3.58 6.16
C TRP A 121 5.37 -2.56 6.48
N ILE A 122 5.35 -1.48 5.68
CA ILE A 122 4.29 -0.47 5.69
C ILE A 122 3.51 -0.66 4.40
N SER A 123 2.25 -1.10 4.51
CA SER A 123 1.31 -1.19 3.40
C SER A 123 0.63 0.16 3.22
N LEU A 124 1.02 0.87 2.16
CA LEU A 124 0.74 2.31 2.01
C LEU A 124 -0.68 2.59 1.53
N ALA A 125 -1.32 3.59 2.11
CA ALA A 125 -2.31 4.40 1.43
C ALA A 125 -1.64 5.27 0.34
N ASP A 126 -2.41 6.11 -0.33
CA ASP A 126 -1.93 6.88 -1.49
C ASP A 126 -0.98 8.02 -1.11
N SER A 127 0.31 7.77 -1.03
CA SER A 127 1.38 8.79 -0.98
C SER A 127 2.80 8.18 -1.02
N ASP A 128 3.83 9.01 -1.23
CA ASP A 128 5.23 8.60 -1.37
C ASP A 128 5.98 8.51 -0.02
N ILE A 129 5.52 7.64 0.87
CA ILE A 129 6.14 7.45 2.19
C ILE A 129 7.56 6.90 2.14
N LEU A 130 7.96 6.21 1.07
CA LEU A 130 9.34 5.77 0.93
C LEU A 130 10.31 6.96 0.98
N LEU A 131 10.04 8.01 0.21
CA LEU A 131 10.90 9.20 0.15
C LEU A 131 10.90 9.94 1.50
N TRP A 132 9.74 10.04 2.15
CA TRP A 132 9.64 10.60 3.51
C TRP A 132 10.48 9.81 4.52
N ALA A 133 10.32 8.49 4.55
CA ALA A 133 11.08 7.63 5.46
C ALA A 133 12.59 7.72 5.20
N GLN A 134 13.02 7.77 3.94
CA GLN A 134 14.43 7.98 3.58
C GLN A 134 14.95 9.34 4.08
N GLY A 135 14.18 10.41 3.87
CA GLY A 135 14.54 11.75 4.33
C GLY A 135 14.66 11.83 5.86
N VAL A 136 13.71 11.27 6.59
CA VAL A 136 13.74 11.21 8.06
C VAL A 136 14.89 10.35 8.56
N SER A 137 15.20 9.23 7.89
CA SER A 137 16.27 8.33 8.33
C SER A 137 17.65 9.00 8.37
N VAL A 138 17.94 9.89 7.42
CA VAL A 138 19.22 10.63 7.35
C VAL A 138 19.40 11.55 8.57
N HIS A 139 18.32 12.08 9.11
CA HIS A 139 18.34 13.03 10.22
C HIS A 139 17.92 12.42 11.56
N SER A 140 17.71 11.10 11.60
CA SER A 140 17.17 10.40 12.77
C SER A 140 18.09 10.36 13.98
N GLY A 141 19.40 10.59 13.79
CA GLY A 141 20.41 10.42 14.85
C GLY A 141 20.63 8.96 15.27
N LEU A 142 20.08 8.00 14.54
CA LEU A 142 20.27 6.58 14.79
C LEU A 142 21.67 6.14 14.38
N SER A 143 22.28 5.23 15.14
CA SER A 143 23.67 4.78 14.94
C SER A 143 23.86 3.96 13.67
N GLN A 144 22.80 3.29 13.21
CA GLN A 144 22.75 2.53 11.97
C GLN A 144 21.46 2.89 11.23
N TYR A 145 21.59 3.56 10.09
CA TYR A 145 20.45 3.93 9.28
C TYR A 145 19.64 2.69 8.87
N PRO A 146 18.34 2.63 9.17
CA PRO A 146 17.52 1.53 8.73
C PRO A 146 17.46 1.49 7.20
N ARG A 147 17.54 0.31 6.62
CA ARG A 147 17.38 0.14 5.19
C ARG A 147 15.91 0.29 4.84
N THR A 148 15.62 1.20 3.93
CA THR A 148 14.27 1.45 3.43
C THR A 148 14.22 1.18 1.94
N ARG A 149 13.27 0.38 1.49
CA ARG A 149 13.06 0.09 0.07
C ARG A 149 11.58 -0.16 -0.23
N CYS A 150 11.19 0.05 -1.48
CA CYS A 150 9.91 -0.42 -1.99
C CYS A 150 10.01 -1.92 -2.30
N VAL A 151 9.08 -2.70 -1.77
CA VAL A 151 8.96 -4.13 -2.07
C VAL A 151 7.86 -4.30 -3.11
N SER A 152 8.21 -4.90 -4.25
CA SER A 152 7.22 -5.39 -5.20
C SER A 152 6.76 -6.76 -4.74
N LEU A 153 5.47 -6.90 -4.44
CA LEU A 153 4.87 -8.23 -4.24
C LEU A 153 4.81 -8.92 -5.61
N THR A 154 5.83 -9.73 -5.90
CA THR A 154 5.73 -10.68 -6.98
C THR A 154 4.89 -11.85 -6.48
N ILE A 155 3.63 -11.91 -6.89
CA ILE A 155 2.81 -13.10 -6.67
C ILE A 155 3.41 -14.20 -7.53
N ALA A 156 4.09 -15.15 -6.89
CA ALA A 156 4.49 -16.37 -7.56
C ALA A 156 3.20 -17.03 -8.09
N ARG A 157 3.11 -17.26 -9.41
CA ARG A 157 2.01 -18.05 -9.97
C ARG A 157 2.09 -19.42 -9.32
N PRO A 158 1.01 -19.92 -8.68
CA PRO A 158 0.99 -21.32 -8.29
C PRO A 158 1.14 -22.12 -9.59
N GLU A 159 2.15 -22.98 -9.63
CA GLU A 159 2.22 -24.00 -10.69
C GLU A 159 0.98 -24.87 -10.51
N ILE A 160 0.01 -24.72 -11.40
CA ILE A 160 -1.11 -25.64 -11.52
C ILE A 160 -0.52 -26.93 -12.09
N ARG A 161 -0.34 -27.92 -11.22
CA ARG A 161 -0.08 -29.31 -11.61
C ARG A 161 -1.39 -30.00 -11.91
#